data_8c6cdcd6cf6ee1b450bd8a8fcc62e4af
#
_entry.id   8c6cdcd6cf6ee1b450bd8a8fcc62e4af
#
_cell.length_a   1.000
_cell.length_b   1.000
_cell.length_c   1.000
_cell.angle_alpha   90.00
_cell.angle_beta   90.00
_cell.angle_gamma   90.00
#
_symmetry.space_group_name_H-M   'P 1'
#
loop_
_entity.id
_entity.type
_entity.pdbx_description
1 polymer ?
#
loop_
_entity_poly.entity_id
_entity_poly.type
_entity_poly.pdbx_seq_one_letter_code
_entity_poly.pdbx_strand_id
1 'polypeptide(L)'
;GLVGSEMCIRDSHEGAKLFGKIDKQLWKSTEGNPVQLLQSLSHKRMEEILADKELMAEIQKVYADFKAYINVKPDKTQPSVAYFSMEYGLTNVLKIYSGGLGVLAGDYLKEASDSNIDLCAVGFLYRYGYFTQTLSMDGQQIANYEPQNFNALPLTQVLQSNGEPMVLEVPYPGRTVYAHIWKVSVGRVPLYLMDTDIPQNSEWD
;
A
#
# COMPACT_ATOMS: atom_id res chain seq x y z
N GLY A 1 4.08 -8.73 11.63
CA GLY A 1 5.03 -8.68 10.97
C GLY A 1 5.38 -8.05 9.63
N LEU A 2 5.25 -8.79 8.54
CA LEU A 2 5.68 -8.33 7.20
C LEU A 2 4.67 -7.40 6.52
N VAL A 3 3.43 -7.41 6.95
CA VAL A 3 2.29 -6.78 6.26
C VAL A 3 2.43 -5.25 6.08
N GLY A 4 3.00 -4.52 7.02
CA GLY A 4 3.19 -3.07 6.89
C GLY A 4 4.46 -2.62 6.17
N SER A 5 5.30 -3.57 5.76
CA SER A 5 6.61 -3.33 5.17
C SER A 5 6.72 -3.77 3.71
N GLU A 6 5.61 -4.22 3.14
CA GLU A 6 5.54 -4.90 1.83
C GLU A 6 5.93 -4.00 0.67
N MET A 7 5.73 -2.69 0.80
CA MET A 7 6.10 -1.76 -0.26
C MET A 7 7.62 -1.77 -0.50
N CYS A 8 8.44 -1.77 0.55
CA CYS A 8 9.89 -1.87 0.42
C CYS A 8 10.35 -3.21 -0.12
N ILE A 9 9.76 -4.32 0.38
CA ILE A 9 10.12 -5.68 -0.09
C ILE A 9 9.73 -5.84 -1.56
N ARG A 10 8.60 -5.28 -1.97
CA ARG A 10 8.13 -5.37 -3.35
C ARG A 10 8.99 -4.59 -4.33
N ASP A 11 9.42 -3.39 -3.98
CA ASP A 11 10.28 -2.57 -4.83
C ASP A 11 11.72 -3.08 -4.82
N SER A 12 12.13 -3.92 -3.86
CA SER A 12 13.39 -4.62 -3.94
C SER A 12 13.31 -5.79 -4.94
N HIS A 13 14.29 -5.87 -5.83
CA HIS A 13 14.37 -6.96 -6.82
C HIS A 13 14.46 -8.35 -6.16
N GLU A 14 15.13 -8.44 -5.02
CA GLU A 14 15.24 -9.69 -4.24
C GLU A 14 13.91 -10.05 -3.56
N GLY A 15 13.18 -9.07 -3.03
CA GLY A 15 11.87 -9.30 -2.43
C GLY A 15 10.82 -9.79 -3.43
N ALA A 16 10.76 -9.19 -4.61
CA ALA A 16 9.84 -9.63 -5.67
C ALA A 16 10.14 -11.06 -6.14
N LYS A 17 11.43 -11.42 -6.27
CA LYS A 17 11.84 -12.79 -6.60
C LYS A 17 11.46 -13.78 -5.50
N LEU A 18 11.59 -13.39 -4.24
CA LEU A 18 11.24 -14.22 -3.09
C LEU A 18 9.76 -14.61 -3.09
N PHE A 19 8.85 -13.66 -3.29
CA PHE A 19 7.40 -13.95 -3.39
C PHE A 19 7.09 -14.90 -4.55
N GLY A 20 7.77 -14.76 -5.69
CA GLY A 20 7.66 -15.68 -6.82
C GLY A 20 8.17 -17.10 -6.51
N LYS A 21 9.12 -17.27 -5.57
CA LYS A 21 9.58 -18.60 -5.09
C LYS A 21 8.62 -19.19 -4.06
N ILE A 22 8.02 -18.35 -3.21
CA ILE A 22 7.00 -18.77 -2.24
C ILE A 22 5.84 -19.47 -2.94
N ASP A 23 5.21 -18.82 -3.93
CA ASP A 23 4.23 -19.43 -4.81
C ASP A 23 4.11 -18.65 -6.14
N LYS A 24 4.63 -19.23 -7.21
CA LYS A 24 4.66 -18.57 -8.53
C LYS A 24 3.27 -18.37 -9.12
N GLN A 25 2.34 -19.30 -8.88
CA GLN A 25 1.00 -19.20 -9.45
C GLN A 25 0.18 -18.15 -8.72
N LEU A 26 0.20 -18.17 -7.38
CA LEU A 26 -0.44 -17.13 -6.57
C LEU A 26 0.17 -15.75 -6.82
N TRP A 27 1.50 -15.64 -6.93
CA TRP A 27 2.16 -14.37 -7.24
C TRP A 27 1.66 -13.76 -8.54
N LYS A 28 1.47 -14.61 -9.57
CA LYS A 28 0.95 -14.17 -10.86
C LYS A 28 -0.54 -13.84 -10.79
N SER A 29 -1.37 -14.68 -10.15
CA SER A 29 -2.82 -14.48 -10.08
C SER A 29 -3.24 -13.32 -9.20
N THR A 30 -2.42 -12.95 -8.20
CA THR A 30 -2.63 -11.78 -7.35
C THR A 30 -1.97 -10.50 -7.90
N GLU A 31 -1.51 -10.56 -9.16
CA GLU A 31 -0.84 -9.42 -9.82
C GLU A 31 0.32 -8.82 -9.01
N GLY A 32 1.01 -9.68 -8.24
CA GLY A 32 2.10 -9.27 -7.38
C GLY A 32 1.64 -8.61 -6.06
N ASN A 33 0.44 -8.92 -5.59
CA ASN A 33 -0.03 -8.50 -4.27
C ASN A 33 0.47 -9.47 -3.18
N PRO A 34 1.44 -9.07 -2.34
CA PRO A 34 2.01 -9.97 -1.33
C PRO A 34 1.02 -10.30 -0.21
N VAL A 35 0.10 -9.38 0.12
CA VAL A 35 -0.94 -9.61 1.15
C VAL A 35 -1.87 -10.71 0.71
N GLN A 36 -2.42 -10.59 -0.48
CA GLN A 36 -3.32 -11.61 -1.04
C GLN A 36 -2.60 -12.94 -1.24
N LEU A 37 -1.34 -12.93 -1.69
CA LEU A 37 -0.53 -14.14 -1.81
C LEU A 37 -0.44 -14.85 -0.46
N LEU A 38 -0.02 -14.15 0.60
CA LEU A 38 0.15 -14.74 1.93
C LEU A 38 -1.17 -15.22 2.54
N GLN A 39 -2.27 -14.48 2.33
CA GLN A 39 -3.61 -14.88 2.78
C GLN A 39 -4.16 -16.10 2.03
N SER A 40 -3.73 -16.31 0.80
CA SER A 40 -4.19 -17.41 -0.07
C SER A 40 -3.33 -18.66 0.01
N LEU A 41 -2.22 -18.64 0.75
CA LEU A 41 -1.36 -19.81 0.91
C LEU A 41 -2.11 -20.95 1.60
N SER A 42 -2.05 -22.14 1.01
CA SER A 42 -2.58 -23.36 1.64
C SER A 42 -1.71 -23.78 2.83
N HIS A 43 -2.31 -24.44 3.82
CA HIS A 43 -1.58 -24.97 4.97
C HIS A 43 -0.44 -25.89 4.54
N LYS A 44 -0.70 -26.79 3.58
CA LYS A 44 0.31 -27.66 3.00
C LYS A 44 1.49 -26.89 2.42
N ARG A 45 1.23 -25.80 1.68
CA ARG A 45 2.30 -24.97 1.10
C ARG A 45 3.12 -24.27 2.17
N MET A 46 2.48 -23.80 3.24
CA MET A 46 3.18 -23.23 4.39
C MET A 46 4.12 -24.24 5.07
N GLU A 47 3.67 -25.49 5.25
CA GLU A 47 4.51 -26.55 5.80
C GLU A 47 5.71 -26.87 4.90
N GLU A 48 5.50 -26.94 3.58
CA GLU A 48 6.58 -27.15 2.60
C GLU A 48 7.64 -26.03 2.68
N ILE A 49 7.20 -24.74 2.77
CA ILE A 49 8.09 -23.60 2.91
C ILE A 49 8.89 -23.68 4.21
N LEU A 50 8.24 -24.00 5.32
CA LEU A 50 8.91 -24.12 6.62
C LEU A 50 9.91 -25.28 6.67
N ALA A 51 9.70 -26.34 5.90
CA ALA A 51 10.61 -27.48 5.77
C ALA A 51 11.79 -27.20 4.83
N ASP A 52 11.67 -26.25 3.92
CA ASP A 52 12.71 -25.85 2.96
C ASP A 52 13.73 -24.93 3.62
N LYS A 53 14.86 -25.49 4.05
CA LYS A 53 15.92 -24.75 4.75
C LYS A 53 16.58 -23.67 3.90
N GLU A 54 16.71 -23.89 2.58
CA GLU A 54 17.32 -22.91 1.67
C GLU A 54 16.40 -21.72 1.48
N LEU A 55 15.12 -21.95 1.21
CA LEU A 55 14.11 -20.90 1.08
C LEU A 55 13.94 -20.13 2.40
N MET A 56 13.92 -20.82 3.54
CA MET A 56 13.84 -20.16 4.85
C MET A 56 15.08 -19.30 5.15
N ALA A 57 16.27 -19.73 4.76
CA ALA A 57 17.48 -18.91 4.91
C ALA A 57 17.43 -17.66 4.03
N GLU A 58 16.91 -17.77 2.80
CA GLU A 58 16.69 -16.62 1.90
C GLU A 58 15.65 -15.64 2.47
N ILE A 59 14.51 -16.14 2.98
CA ILE A 59 13.50 -15.33 3.66
C ILE A 59 14.11 -14.56 4.84
N GLN A 60 14.91 -15.24 5.67
CA GLN A 60 15.56 -14.62 6.82
C GLN A 60 16.55 -13.54 6.40
N LYS A 61 17.33 -13.77 5.35
CA LYS A 61 18.26 -12.78 4.81
C LYS A 61 17.53 -11.54 4.33
N VAL A 62 16.54 -11.70 3.43
CA VAL A 62 15.76 -10.57 2.90
C VAL A 62 15.05 -9.80 4.03
N TYR A 63 14.54 -10.51 5.04
CA TYR A 63 13.94 -9.88 6.20
C TYR A 63 14.96 -9.10 7.05
N ALA A 64 16.16 -9.63 7.26
CA ALA A 64 17.22 -8.95 7.99
C ALA A 64 17.66 -7.66 7.26
N ASP A 65 17.87 -7.73 5.94
CA ASP A 65 18.24 -6.60 5.11
C ASP A 65 17.13 -5.51 5.15
N PHE A 66 15.87 -5.93 5.04
CA PHE A 66 14.73 -5.06 5.19
C PHE A 66 14.68 -4.39 6.58
N LYS A 67 14.88 -5.15 7.66
CA LYS A 67 14.91 -4.60 9.02
C LYS A 67 16.07 -3.61 9.22
N ALA A 68 17.23 -3.90 8.65
CA ALA A 68 18.35 -2.97 8.67
C ALA A 68 17.99 -1.66 7.96
N TYR A 69 17.33 -1.74 6.80
CA TYR A 69 16.88 -0.58 6.05
C TYR A 69 15.87 0.27 6.85
N ILE A 70 14.77 -0.30 7.34
CA ILE A 70 13.69 0.48 7.98
C ILE A 70 14.05 1.02 9.38
N ASN A 71 15.04 0.43 10.05
CA ASN A 71 15.43 0.85 11.40
C ASN A 71 16.36 2.07 11.40
N VAL A 72 16.86 2.52 10.27
CA VAL A 72 17.61 3.77 10.16
C VAL A 72 16.68 4.93 10.47
N LYS A 73 17.02 5.72 11.48
CA LYS A 73 16.23 6.89 11.85
C LYS A 73 16.56 8.06 10.94
N PRO A 74 15.58 8.92 10.60
CA PRO A 74 15.83 10.11 9.80
C PRO A 74 16.76 11.08 10.54
N ASP A 75 17.49 11.88 9.76
CA ASP A 75 18.33 12.95 10.26
C ASP A 75 17.46 14.10 10.78
N LYS A 76 17.38 14.24 12.10
CA LYS A 76 16.58 15.28 12.76
C LYS A 76 17.23 16.67 12.72
N THR A 77 18.41 16.83 12.14
CA THR A 77 19.00 18.15 11.87
C THR A 77 18.35 18.84 10.68
N GLN A 78 17.68 18.08 9.82
CA GLN A 78 16.91 18.57 8.69
C GLN A 78 15.45 18.86 9.10
N PRO A 79 14.77 19.81 8.44
CA PRO A 79 13.36 20.06 8.67
C PRO A 79 12.50 18.81 8.39
N SER A 80 11.49 18.57 9.24
CA SER A 80 10.46 17.59 8.94
C SER A 80 9.53 18.12 7.83
N VAL A 81 9.17 17.28 6.87
CA VAL A 81 8.38 17.64 5.69
C VAL A 81 7.05 16.92 5.71
N ALA A 82 5.96 17.62 5.42
CA ALA A 82 4.66 17.03 5.10
C ALA A 82 4.36 17.26 3.61
N TYR A 83 4.14 16.16 2.87
CA TYR A 83 3.86 16.18 1.44
C TYR A 83 2.40 15.81 1.17
N PHE A 84 1.65 16.71 0.55
CA PHE A 84 0.25 16.53 0.22
C PHE A 84 0.08 16.34 -1.28
N SER A 85 -0.59 15.26 -1.68
CA SER A 85 -0.97 15.02 -3.06
C SER A 85 -2.31 14.28 -3.12
N MET A 86 -3.07 14.52 -4.18
CA MET A 86 -4.32 13.78 -4.45
C MET A 86 -4.05 12.36 -4.92
N GLU A 87 -2.87 12.08 -5.47
CA GLU A 87 -2.49 10.82 -6.10
C GLU A 87 -1.09 10.39 -5.70
N TYR A 88 -0.88 9.07 -5.59
CA TYR A 88 0.44 8.45 -5.38
C TYR A 88 0.56 7.19 -6.21
N GLY A 89 1.39 7.21 -7.25
CA GLY A 89 1.70 6.08 -8.11
C GLY A 89 2.79 5.20 -7.51
N LEU A 90 2.44 4.36 -6.54
CA LEU A 90 3.39 3.51 -5.82
C LEU A 90 3.49 2.11 -6.41
N THR A 91 2.37 1.52 -6.75
CA THR A 91 2.25 0.13 -7.20
C THR A 91 0.92 -0.09 -7.90
N ASN A 92 0.87 -1.07 -8.80
CA ASN A 92 -0.35 -1.47 -9.50
C ASN A 92 -1.40 -2.08 -8.56
N VAL A 93 -0.97 -2.58 -7.40
CA VAL A 93 -1.86 -3.19 -6.40
C VAL A 93 -2.71 -2.12 -5.69
N LEU A 94 -2.14 -0.95 -5.41
CA LEU A 94 -2.81 0.17 -4.76
C LEU A 94 -3.18 1.21 -5.82
N LYS A 95 -4.44 1.17 -6.25
CA LYS A 95 -4.94 1.95 -7.39
C LYS A 95 -5.42 3.33 -6.94
N ILE A 96 -4.48 4.21 -6.56
CA ILE A 96 -4.75 5.57 -6.06
C ILE A 96 -4.10 6.66 -6.93
N TYR A 97 -3.86 6.37 -8.19
CA TYR A 97 -3.33 7.34 -9.16
C TYR A 97 -3.85 7.04 -10.57
N SER A 98 -3.79 8.02 -11.45
CA SER A 98 -4.18 7.87 -12.85
C SER A 98 -3.15 8.42 -13.85
N GLY A 99 -2.29 9.34 -13.46
CA GLY A 99 -1.38 10.02 -14.38
C GLY A 99 -0.09 10.50 -13.74
N GLY A 100 0.56 11.46 -14.42
CA GLY A 100 1.90 11.95 -14.10
C GLY A 100 2.02 12.57 -12.73
N LEU A 101 0.96 13.20 -12.20
CA LEU A 101 0.93 13.74 -10.86
C LEU A 101 1.22 12.64 -9.82
N GLY A 102 0.52 11.52 -9.95
CA GLY A 102 0.70 10.38 -9.04
C GLY A 102 2.05 9.71 -9.21
N VAL A 103 2.54 9.57 -10.44
CA VAL A 103 3.87 8.99 -10.72
C VAL A 103 4.95 9.82 -10.04
N LEU A 104 4.94 11.15 -10.23
CA LEU A 104 5.90 12.04 -9.58
C LEU A 104 5.84 11.93 -8.05
N ALA A 105 4.62 11.98 -7.47
CA ALA A 105 4.45 11.89 -6.03
C ALA A 105 4.93 10.54 -5.46
N GLY A 106 4.63 9.44 -6.15
CA GLY A 106 5.08 8.09 -5.76
C GLY A 106 6.59 7.95 -5.79
N ASP A 107 7.23 8.38 -6.87
CA ASP A 107 8.69 8.34 -7.01
C ASP A 107 9.38 9.24 -5.98
N TYR A 108 8.80 10.41 -5.69
CA TYR A 108 9.30 11.31 -4.65
C TYR A 108 9.29 10.65 -3.26
N LEU A 109 8.23 9.92 -2.90
CA LEU A 109 8.19 9.21 -1.61
C LEU A 109 9.21 8.08 -1.54
N LYS A 110 9.42 7.34 -2.63
CA LYS A 110 10.42 6.27 -2.69
C LYS A 110 11.81 6.84 -2.50
N GLU A 111 12.16 7.90 -3.23
CA GLU A 111 13.46 8.57 -3.10
C GLU A 111 13.64 9.19 -1.71
N ALA A 112 12.62 9.85 -1.16
CA ALA A 112 12.67 10.39 0.20
C ALA A 112 12.93 9.30 1.25
N SER A 113 12.36 8.11 1.04
CA SER A 113 12.64 6.95 1.88
C SER A 113 14.09 6.50 1.75
N ASP A 114 14.62 6.38 0.53
CA ASP A 114 15.98 5.90 0.29
C ASP A 114 17.02 6.92 0.78
N SER A 115 16.75 8.20 0.60
CA SER A 115 17.55 9.31 1.10
C SER A 115 17.34 9.58 2.61
N ASN A 116 16.53 8.78 3.29
CA ASN A 116 16.29 8.88 4.74
C ASN A 116 15.80 10.26 5.22
N ILE A 117 14.97 10.92 4.42
CA ILE A 117 14.37 12.22 4.73
C ILE A 117 13.27 12.06 5.78
N ASP A 118 13.22 12.99 6.75
CA ASP A 118 12.12 13.05 7.72
C ASP A 118 10.86 13.61 7.06
N LEU A 119 10.10 12.73 6.41
CA LEU A 119 8.93 13.06 5.61
C LEU A 119 7.74 12.21 6.00
N CYS A 120 6.57 12.81 6.04
CA CYS A 120 5.29 12.11 6.00
C CYS A 120 4.47 12.60 4.81
N ALA A 121 3.61 11.74 4.28
CA ALA A 121 2.74 12.09 3.15
C ALA A 121 1.26 11.91 3.51
N VAL A 122 0.42 12.70 2.85
CA VAL A 122 -1.04 12.71 3.05
C VAL A 122 -1.74 12.71 1.70
N GLY A 123 -2.75 11.84 1.52
CA GLY A 123 -3.54 11.74 0.31
C GLY A 123 -4.90 11.13 0.53
N PHE A 124 -5.53 10.67 -0.55
CA PHE A 124 -6.85 10.03 -0.53
C PHE A 124 -6.75 8.54 -0.79
N LEU A 125 -7.61 7.78 -0.12
CA LEU A 125 -7.86 6.39 -0.40
C LEU A 125 -9.15 6.25 -1.21
N TYR A 126 -9.00 6.17 -2.52
CA TYR A 126 -10.13 6.03 -3.42
C TYR A 126 -10.75 4.63 -3.30
N ARG A 127 -12.07 4.56 -3.08
CA ARG A 127 -12.82 3.29 -3.13
C ARG A 127 -12.74 2.64 -4.50
N TYR A 128 -12.87 3.45 -5.54
CA TYR A 128 -12.75 3.03 -6.93
C TYR A 128 -11.45 3.59 -7.49
N GLY A 129 -10.55 2.71 -7.91
CA GLY A 129 -9.33 3.10 -8.61
C GLY A 129 -9.61 3.56 -10.03
N TYR A 130 -8.53 3.77 -10.82
CA TYR A 130 -8.70 4.06 -12.23
C TYR A 130 -9.41 2.90 -12.93
N PHE A 131 -10.34 3.21 -13.81
CA PHE A 131 -11.16 2.22 -14.49
C PHE A 131 -10.34 1.32 -15.43
N THR A 132 -10.80 0.09 -15.60
CA THR A 132 -10.32 -0.82 -16.64
C THR A 132 -11.25 -0.80 -17.84
N GLN A 133 -10.70 -1.06 -19.03
CA GLN A 133 -11.46 -1.03 -20.27
C GLN A 133 -11.58 -2.44 -20.84
N THR A 134 -12.80 -2.79 -21.24
CA THR A 134 -13.08 -3.98 -22.05
C THR A 134 -13.81 -3.60 -23.31
N LEU A 135 -13.79 -4.47 -24.31
CA LEU A 135 -14.58 -4.30 -25.53
C LEU A 135 -15.80 -5.23 -25.47
N SER A 136 -16.96 -4.71 -25.83
CA SER A 136 -18.16 -5.49 -26.04
C SER A 136 -18.05 -6.31 -27.34
N MET A 137 -18.98 -7.22 -27.58
CA MET A 137 -18.99 -8.07 -28.79
C MET A 137 -19.15 -7.26 -30.08
N ASP A 138 -19.76 -6.08 -30.01
CA ASP A 138 -19.93 -5.11 -31.11
C ASP A 138 -18.84 -4.05 -31.18
N GLY A 139 -17.77 -4.22 -30.40
CA GLY A 139 -16.57 -3.39 -30.44
C GLY A 139 -16.69 -2.06 -29.69
N GLN A 140 -17.72 -1.88 -28.87
CA GLN A 140 -17.84 -0.68 -28.03
C GLN A 140 -16.98 -0.80 -26.76
N GLN A 141 -16.41 0.32 -26.34
CA GLN A 141 -15.64 0.41 -25.12
C GLN A 141 -16.58 0.37 -23.90
N ILE A 142 -16.26 -0.49 -22.95
CA ILE A 142 -16.91 -0.57 -21.64
C ILE A 142 -15.90 -0.16 -20.57
N ALA A 143 -16.26 0.82 -19.74
CA ALA A 143 -15.49 1.22 -18.58
C ALA A 143 -15.96 0.42 -17.36
N ASN A 144 -15.03 -0.30 -16.72
CA ASN A 144 -15.31 -1.09 -15.53
C ASN A 144 -14.68 -0.42 -14.31
N TYR A 145 -15.51 -0.15 -13.31
CA TYR A 145 -15.12 0.42 -12.02
C TYR A 145 -15.25 -0.65 -10.95
N GLU A 146 -14.13 -1.15 -10.45
CA GLU A 146 -14.11 -2.18 -9.41
C GLU A 146 -13.72 -1.55 -8.07
N PRO A 147 -14.51 -1.79 -6.99
CA PRO A 147 -14.17 -1.29 -5.67
C PRO A 147 -12.94 -2.00 -5.13
N GLN A 148 -12.03 -1.25 -4.54
CA GLN A 148 -10.86 -1.81 -3.87
C GLN A 148 -11.26 -2.45 -2.53
N ASN A 149 -10.75 -3.65 -2.26
CA ASN A 149 -10.87 -4.28 -0.95
C ASN A 149 -9.66 -3.86 -0.08
N PHE A 150 -9.84 -2.87 0.77
CA PHE A 150 -8.76 -2.29 1.57
C PHE A 150 -8.10 -3.31 2.51
N ASN A 151 -8.84 -4.33 2.98
CA ASN A 151 -8.28 -5.39 3.84
C ASN A 151 -7.36 -6.37 3.09
N ALA A 152 -7.42 -6.37 1.77
CA ALA A 152 -6.55 -7.19 0.91
C ALA A 152 -5.38 -6.39 0.33
N LEU A 153 -5.19 -5.14 0.75
CA LEU A 153 -4.14 -4.23 0.31
C LEU A 153 -3.08 -4.04 1.41
N PRO A 154 -1.87 -3.59 1.07
CA PRO A 154 -0.81 -3.30 2.03
C PRO A 154 -1.10 -2.00 2.82
N LEU A 155 -2.26 -1.96 3.46
CA LEU A 155 -2.77 -0.87 4.25
C LEU A 155 -2.94 -1.31 5.70
N THR A 156 -2.76 -0.38 6.62
CA THR A 156 -3.07 -0.57 8.04
C THR A 156 -3.98 0.56 8.49
N GLN A 157 -5.14 0.22 9.01
CA GLN A 157 -6.05 1.23 9.57
C GLN A 157 -5.41 1.86 10.81
N VAL A 158 -5.46 3.18 10.90
CA VAL A 158 -4.99 3.91 12.07
C VAL A 158 -6.08 3.85 13.14
N LEU A 159 -5.71 3.33 14.31
CA LEU A 159 -6.63 3.14 15.42
C LEU A 159 -6.33 4.15 16.53
N GLN A 160 -7.37 4.49 17.29
CA GLN A 160 -7.28 5.21 18.56
C GLN A 160 -6.76 4.29 19.66
N SER A 161 -6.45 4.84 20.82
CA SER A 161 -5.97 4.08 21.98
C SER A 161 -6.98 3.05 22.52
N ASN A 162 -8.27 3.24 22.22
CA ASN A 162 -9.35 2.31 22.58
C ASN A 162 -9.54 1.17 21.53
N GLY A 163 -8.75 1.17 20.45
CA GLY A 163 -8.84 0.17 19.38
C GLY A 163 -9.85 0.49 18.28
N GLU A 164 -10.59 1.59 18.39
CA GLU A 164 -11.52 2.03 17.34
C GLU A 164 -10.79 2.78 16.22
N PRO A 165 -11.33 2.78 14.97
CA PRO A 165 -10.78 3.57 13.89
C PRO A 165 -10.66 5.06 14.25
N MET A 166 -9.52 5.65 13.90
CA MET A 166 -9.36 7.09 14.04
C MET A 166 -10.19 7.80 12.99
N VAL A 167 -11.01 8.77 13.43
CA VAL A 167 -11.83 9.60 12.56
C VAL A 167 -11.27 11.01 12.57
N LEU A 168 -10.99 11.53 11.39
CA LEU A 168 -10.64 12.93 11.16
C LEU A 168 -11.90 13.71 10.78
N GLU A 169 -12.12 14.85 11.41
CA GLU A 169 -13.18 15.77 11.07
C GLU A 169 -12.61 16.97 10.31
N VAL A 170 -13.10 17.18 9.09
CA VAL A 170 -12.67 18.29 8.24
C VAL A 170 -13.87 19.25 8.03
N PRO A 171 -13.82 20.47 8.58
CA PRO A 171 -14.89 21.42 8.41
C PRO A 171 -14.89 22.00 6.99
N TYR A 172 -16.02 21.90 6.30
CA TYR A 172 -16.32 22.56 5.05
C TYR A 172 -17.43 23.60 5.25
N PRO A 173 -17.57 24.58 4.34
CA PRO A 173 -18.71 25.50 4.39
C PRO A 173 -20.04 24.73 4.39
N GLY A 174 -20.80 24.86 5.48
CA GLY A 174 -22.12 24.26 5.64
C GLY A 174 -22.17 22.79 6.06
N ARG A 175 -21.03 22.09 6.14
CA ARG A 175 -20.96 20.69 6.59
C ARG A 175 -19.60 20.30 7.15
N THR A 176 -19.55 19.18 7.84
CA THR A 176 -18.30 18.51 8.22
C THR A 176 -18.15 17.22 7.39
N VAL A 177 -16.97 16.97 6.86
CA VAL A 177 -16.61 15.72 6.19
C VAL A 177 -15.75 14.91 7.13
N TYR A 178 -16.06 13.64 7.27
CA TYR A 178 -15.34 12.70 8.13
C TYR A 178 -14.46 11.77 7.30
N ALA A 179 -13.32 11.37 7.83
CA ALA A 179 -12.46 10.40 7.14
C ALA A 179 -11.86 9.40 8.13
N HIS A 180 -11.86 8.12 7.77
CA HIS A 180 -10.97 7.15 8.38
C HIS A 180 -9.55 7.35 7.83
N ILE A 181 -8.56 7.03 8.62
CA ILE A 181 -7.17 7.15 8.25
C ILE A 181 -6.57 5.76 8.05
N TRP A 182 -5.99 5.54 6.89
CA TRP A 182 -5.22 4.35 6.57
C TRP A 182 -3.75 4.73 6.36
N LYS A 183 -2.86 3.84 6.77
CA LYS A 183 -1.41 4.04 6.64
C LYS A 183 -0.82 3.05 5.65
N VAL A 184 0.01 3.57 4.75
CA VAL A 184 0.93 2.81 3.89
C VAL A 184 2.34 3.12 4.33
N SER A 185 3.19 2.10 4.42
CA SER A 185 4.62 2.29 4.67
C SER A 185 5.36 2.26 3.33
N VAL A 186 5.73 3.44 2.82
CA VAL A 186 6.59 3.57 1.65
C VAL A 186 8.03 3.57 2.13
N GLY A 187 8.56 2.38 2.38
CA GLY A 187 9.80 2.26 3.11
C GLY A 187 9.73 2.88 4.50
N ARG A 188 10.56 3.88 4.76
CA ARG A 188 10.61 4.64 6.02
C ARG A 188 9.54 5.74 6.07
N VAL A 189 9.00 6.15 4.91
CA VAL A 189 8.04 7.24 4.79
C VAL A 189 6.63 6.74 5.06
N PRO A 190 5.93 7.24 6.09
CA PRO A 190 4.52 6.95 6.27
C PRO A 190 3.68 7.80 5.30
N LEU A 191 2.79 7.13 4.56
CA LEU A 191 1.76 7.77 3.77
C LEU A 191 0.41 7.53 4.47
N TYR A 192 -0.26 8.60 4.84
CA TYR A 192 -1.60 8.58 5.43
C TYR A 192 -2.64 8.88 4.36
N LEU A 193 -3.57 7.96 4.17
CA LEU A 193 -4.63 8.04 3.18
C LEU A 193 -5.98 8.22 3.87
N MET A 194 -6.74 9.22 3.43
CA MET A 194 -8.06 9.55 3.95
C MET A 194 -9.12 8.81 3.14
N ASP A 195 -9.95 8.06 3.85
CA ASP A 195 -11.09 7.31 3.34
C ASP A 195 -12.37 8.00 3.80
N THR A 196 -13.06 8.67 2.88
CA THR A 196 -14.33 9.37 3.15
C THR A 196 -15.55 8.49 2.88
N ASP A 197 -15.40 7.29 2.34
CA ASP A 197 -16.49 6.32 2.13
C ASP A 197 -16.85 5.61 3.45
N ILE A 198 -17.39 6.41 4.37
CA ILE A 198 -17.77 5.97 5.73
C ILE A 198 -19.20 6.43 6.06
N PRO A 199 -19.90 5.74 6.98
CA PRO A 199 -21.32 6.00 7.24
C PRO A 199 -21.66 7.41 7.77
N GLN A 200 -20.70 8.16 8.27
CA GLN A 200 -20.88 9.52 8.77
C GLN A 200 -21.06 10.55 7.66
N ASN A 201 -20.66 10.20 6.45
CA ASN A 201 -20.72 11.08 5.29
C ASN A 201 -21.94 10.79 4.39
N SER A 202 -22.25 11.72 3.52
CA SER A 202 -23.17 11.49 2.40
C SER A 202 -22.42 10.82 1.24
N GLU A 203 -23.16 10.27 0.28
CA GLU A 203 -22.57 9.64 -0.91
C GLU A 203 -21.81 10.63 -1.83
N TRP A 204 -21.92 11.92 -1.56
CA TRP A 204 -21.27 13.00 -2.32
C TRP A 204 -19.98 13.52 -1.65
N ASP A 205 -19.63 13.01 -0.48
CA ASP A 205 -18.45 13.38 0.28
C ASP A 205 -17.30 12.38 0.03
#